data_e8fadfe1980ce9b55d3779b91faf400c
#
_entry.id   e8fadfe1980ce9b55d3779b91faf400c
#
_cell.length_a   1.000
_cell.length_b   1.000
_cell.length_c   1.000
_cell.angle_alpha   90.00
_cell.angle_beta   90.00
_cell.angle_gamma   90.00
#
_symmetry.space_group_name_H-M   'P 1'
#
loop_
_entity.id
_entity.type
_entity.pdbx_description
1 polymer ?
#
loop_
_entity_poly.entity_id
_entity_poly.type
_entity_poly.pdbx_seq_one_letter_code
_entity_poly.pdbx_strand_id
1 'polypeptide(L)'
;MPCDFKADGESFSEKVSRIRIYSGAKYRNADNAETGVVCAVEGLTKTYAGQGFGFEHDSAKPLLEPVLTYRVEPVCDLDMHTLLSYFRVLENEDPKLHVDWNEQLGEIHVSIMGEVQLDILKSIFKRRFDIDIDFGEGSIAYKETIEKTVYGYGHYEPLRHYAEVHLKLEPLERGKGLRFATECSEDTLDKNWQRLILTHLQEKKYLGVLTGSPITDMKITLVSGRAHLKHTEGGDFRQATYRAVRQGLRNAKSVLLEPYYSFTLEVPQQNVGRAITDIQNMGGVFSQPEVSGEFSVIKGSAPVAEMRGYQSQVISYTKGVGKLICTSDGYRECHNTEVVLEEYGYNPDRDLENTADSVFCSHGAGYNVKLNEVPDKLHIPPEDKRRQVPQSQSYARAEDFVRRAASDKELMEIFERTYGKIDRDKHYAMRRPEKSVKSASKPKQIYSGVEYLLVDGYNIIFSWDELKKAANESLDLARSMLVNRLCNYQGYKQCELILVFDAYKVKEQERVVENYHNISIVYTKEAETADTYIERTAQSSAESIR
;
A
#
# COMPACT_ATOMS: atom_id res chain seq x y z
N MET A 1 -1.20 -6.29 33.21
CA MET A 1 -2.47 -6.95 32.87
C MET A 1 -2.50 -7.09 31.36
N PRO A 2 -2.82 -8.24 30.75
CA PRO A 2 -2.98 -8.34 29.32
C PRO A 2 -4.17 -7.48 28.89
N CYS A 3 -4.01 -6.77 27.78
CA CYS A 3 -5.03 -5.95 27.17
C CYS A 3 -5.24 -6.45 25.74
N ASP A 4 -6.44 -6.91 25.45
CA ASP A 4 -6.81 -7.42 24.12
C ASP A 4 -7.49 -6.30 23.33
N PHE A 5 -7.00 -6.06 22.12
CA PHE A 5 -7.55 -5.05 21.20
C PHE A 5 -7.38 -5.48 19.75
N LYS A 6 -8.08 -4.81 18.86
CA LYS A 6 -7.99 -5.04 17.42
C LYS A 6 -7.32 -3.85 16.75
N ALA A 7 -6.30 -4.11 15.95
CA ALA A 7 -5.69 -3.12 15.08
C ALA A 7 -5.64 -3.69 13.65
N ASP A 8 -6.04 -2.92 12.65
CA ASP A 8 -6.06 -3.30 11.23
C ASP A 8 -6.77 -4.64 10.92
N GLY A 9 -7.79 -4.98 11.74
CA GLY A 9 -8.55 -6.22 11.59
C GLY A 9 -7.94 -7.44 12.29
N GLU A 10 -6.74 -7.34 12.84
CA GLU A 10 -6.09 -8.37 13.64
C GLU A 10 -6.31 -8.15 15.13
N SER A 11 -6.35 -9.24 15.88
CA SER A 11 -6.48 -9.20 17.34
C SER A 11 -5.09 -9.29 17.98
N PHE A 12 -4.76 -8.33 18.82
CA PHE A 12 -3.51 -8.27 19.57
C PHE A 12 -3.77 -8.37 21.06
N SER A 13 -2.80 -8.96 21.78
CA SER A 13 -2.78 -8.98 23.23
C SER A 13 -1.44 -8.44 23.70
N GLU A 14 -1.44 -7.24 24.27
CA GLU A 14 -0.25 -6.59 24.81
C GLU A 14 -0.38 -6.39 26.32
N LYS A 15 0.75 -6.29 27.00
CA LYS A 15 0.77 -6.16 28.46
C LYS A 15 0.93 -4.70 28.86
N VAL A 16 -0.08 -4.17 29.53
CA VAL A 16 0.02 -2.88 30.22
C VAL A 16 1.10 -2.97 31.30
N SER A 17 2.11 -2.11 31.21
CA SER A 17 3.21 -2.05 32.16
C SER A 17 2.92 -1.08 33.30
N ARG A 18 2.31 0.08 33.01
CA ARG A 18 1.96 1.11 34.00
C ARG A 18 0.72 1.89 33.60
N ILE A 19 0.02 2.37 34.63
CA ILE A 19 -1.08 3.34 34.48
C ILE A 19 -0.67 4.60 35.21
N ARG A 20 -0.76 5.76 34.54
CA ARG A 20 -0.49 7.07 35.13
C ARG A 20 -1.72 7.94 35.07
N ILE A 21 -2.08 8.54 36.20
CA ILE A 21 -3.14 9.54 36.31
C ILE A 21 -2.49 10.89 36.44
N TYR A 22 -2.73 11.77 35.49
CA TYR A 22 -2.14 13.11 35.42
C TYR A 22 -3.00 14.14 36.17
N SER A 23 -2.30 15.09 36.81
CA SER A 23 -2.88 16.33 37.38
C SER A 23 -1.99 17.50 37.00
N GLY A 24 -2.32 18.13 35.85
CA GLY A 24 -1.44 19.09 35.19
C GLY A 24 -0.16 18.41 34.70
N ALA A 25 1.01 18.99 35.02
CA ALA A 25 2.32 18.42 34.64
C ALA A 25 2.80 17.27 35.54
N LYS A 26 2.11 17.02 36.66
CA LYS A 26 2.46 15.96 37.60
C LYS A 26 1.58 14.73 37.37
N TYR A 27 2.13 13.56 37.65
CA TYR A 27 1.39 12.30 37.56
C TYR A 27 1.62 11.44 38.82
N ARG A 28 0.67 10.56 39.08
CA ARG A 28 0.81 9.45 40.03
C ARG A 28 0.64 8.12 39.32
N ASN A 29 1.40 7.12 39.72
CA ASN A 29 1.17 5.75 39.26
C ASN A 29 -0.07 5.20 39.96
N ALA A 30 -0.86 4.42 39.23
CA ALA A 30 -2.05 3.75 39.73
C ALA A 30 -2.07 2.29 39.26
N ASP A 31 -2.57 1.40 40.08
CA ASP A 31 -2.73 -0.02 39.73
C ASP A 31 -4.00 -0.23 38.89
N ASN A 32 -4.98 0.65 39.04
CA ASN A 32 -6.25 0.66 38.31
C ASN A 32 -6.71 2.10 38.05
N ALA A 33 -7.49 2.29 37.01
CA ALA A 33 -8.22 3.52 36.72
C ALA A 33 -9.73 3.22 36.76
N GLU A 34 -10.48 4.04 37.49
CA GLU A 34 -11.94 3.91 37.57
C GLU A 34 -12.60 4.49 36.31
N THR A 35 -13.83 4.07 36.05
CA THR A 35 -14.63 4.59 34.92
C THR A 35 -14.74 6.12 34.98
N GLY A 36 -14.47 6.78 33.86
CA GLY A 36 -14.51 8.24 33.74
C GLY A 36 -13.21 8.95 34.12
N VAL A 37 -12.17 8.24 34.53
CA VAL A 37 -10.84 8.82 34.82
C VAL A 37 -9.98 8.80 33.57
N VAL A 38 -9.44 9.97 33.20
CA VAL A 38 -8.43 10.09 32.14
C VAL A 38 -7.07 9.62 32.68
N CYS A 39 -6.49 8.63 32.04
CA CYS A 39 -5.19 8.08 32.41
C CYS A 39 -4.32 7.81 31.17
N ALA A 40 -3.01 7.76 31.36
CA ALA A 40 -2.07 7.29 30.36
C ALA A 40 -1.68 5.84 30.67
N VAL A 41 -1.65 5.02 29.63
CA VAL A 41 -1.31 3.58 29.73
C VAL A 41 0.01 3.36 28.98
N GLU A 42 0.98 2.73 29.65
CA GLU A 42 2.27 2.39 29.08
C GLU A 42 2.34 0.88 28.75
N GLY A 43 3.09 0.53 27.70
CA GLY A 43 3.38 -0.85 27.32
C GLY A 43 2.55 -1.35 26.12
N LEU A 44 1.75 -0.48 25.51
CA LEU A 44 1.03 -0.77 24.29
C LEU A 44 1.79 -0.14 23.11
N THR A 45 2.21 -0.95 22.15
CA THR A 45 3.07 -0.52 21.03
C THR A 45 2.34 -0.43 19.69
N LYS A 46 1.22 -1.15 19.55
CA LYS A 46 0.43 -1.24 18.32
C LYS A 46 -0.86 -0.43 18.35
N THR A 47 -0.98 0.48 19.32
CA THR A 47 -2.17 1.32 19.46
C THR A 47 -2.06 2.60 18.64
N TYR A 48 -3.19 3.11 18.20
CA TYR A 48 -3.28 4.37 17.48
C TYR A 48 -4.32 5.32 18.11
N ALA A 49 -4.20 6.59 17.84
CA ALA A 49 -5.14 7.59 18.37
C ALA A 49 -6.55 7.36 17.79
N GLY A 50 -7.55 7.32 18.68
CA GLY A 50 -8.94 7.04 18.33
C GLY A 50 -9.33 5.57 18.36
N GLN A 51 -8.41 4.69 18.71
CA GLN A 51 -8.70 3.26 18.86
C GLN A 51 -9.53 3.00 20.12
N GLY A 52 -10.56 2.17 19.99
CA GLY A 52 -11.39 1.71 21.10
C GLY A 52 -10.79 0.50 21.81
N PHE A 53 -11.01 0.40 23.10
CA PHE A 53 -10.57 -0.73 23.93
C PHE A 53 -11.75 -1.39 24.64
N GLY A 54 -11.73 -2.71 24.68
CA GLY A 54 -12.76 -3.47 25.38
C GLY A 54 -14.14 -3.36 24.74
N PHE A 55 -15.05 -2.63 25.34
CA PHE A 55 -16.42 -2.40 24.84
C PHE A 55 -16.55 -1.15 23.96
N GLU A 56 -15.54 -0.28 23.97
CA GLU A 56 -15.54 0.92 23.16
C GLU A 56 -15.26 0.58 21.69
N HIS A 57 -15.95 1.29 20.82
CA HIS A 57 -15.69 1.24 19.38
C HIS A 57 -14.63 2.27 19.01
N ASP A 58 -13.91 2.00 17.92
CA ASP A 58 -13.01 2.99 17.35
C ASP A 58 -13.76 4.29 17.07
N SER A 59 -13.12 5.42 17.33
CA SER A 59 -13.68 6.71 16.99
C SER A 59 -13.89 6.81 15.47
N ALA A 60 -14.90 7.55 15.06
CA ALA A 60 -15.13 7.82 13.65
C ALA A 60 -13.85 8.40 13.02
N LYS A 61 -13.49 7.92 11.82
CA LYS A 61 -12.36 8.48 11.07
C LYS A 61 -12.53 9.99 10.97
N PRO A 62 -11.45 10.77 11.13
CA PRO A 62 -11.54 12.21 11.00
C PRO A 62 -12.17 12.59 9.66
N LEU A 63 -13.24 13.38 9.68
CA LEU A 63 -13.89 13.90 8.48
C LEU A 63 -13.00 14.91 7.73
N LEU A 64 -11.99 15.44 8.42
CA LEU A 64 -11.10 16.46 7.88
C LEU A 64 -9.80 15.81 7.44
N GLU A 65 -9.53 15.84 6.14
CA GLU A 65 -8.24 15.48 5.55
C GLU A 65 -7.34 16.74 5.44
N PRO A 66 -6.03 16.60 5.62
CA PRO A 66 -5.10 17.68 5.34
C PRO A 66 -5.11 18.02 3.85
N VAL A 67 -5.14 19.31 3.53
CA VAL A 67 -5.30 19.83 2.16
C VAL A 67 -4.15 20.70 1.67
N LEU A 68 -3.27 21.08 2.59
CA LEU A 68 -2.06 21.88 2.31
C LEU A 68 -0.83 21.07 2.68
N THR A 69 0.17 21.05 1.80
CA THR A 69 1.44 20.36 2.04
C THR A 69 2.57 21.39 1.99
N TYR A 70 3.40 21.40 3.03
CA TYR A 70 4.53 22.31 3.17
C TYR A 70 5.83 21.54 3.28
N ARG A 71 6.88 22.03 2.62
CA ARG A 71 8.23 21.55 2.81
C ARG A 71 8.77 22.10 4.13
N VAL A 72 9.39 21.22 4.92
CA VAL A 72 10.04 21.61 6.16
C VAL A 72 11.45 22.11 5.86
N GLU A 73 11.80 23.27 6.40
CA GLU A 73 13.11 23.89 6.28
C GLU A 73 13.74 24.01 7.68
N PRO A 74 14.78 23.23 8.00
CA PRO A 74 15.49 23.42 9.26
C PRO A 74 16.25 24.75 9.23
N VAL A 75 16.10 25.55 10.27
CA VAL A 75 16.81 26.83 10.42
C VAL A 75 18.26 26.61 10.91
N CYS A 76 18.55 25.46 11.48
CA CYS A 76 19.86 25.05 11.97
C CYS A 76 20.44 23.88 11.14
N ASP A 77 21.74 23.67 11.23
CA ASP A 77 22.42 22.53 10.58
C ASP A 77 22.06 21.22 11.33
N LEU A 78 20.87 20.71 11.04
CA LEU A 78 20.33 19.48 11.61
C LEU A 78 20.17 18.43 10.52
N ASP A 79 20.56 17.19 10.84
CA ASP A 79 20.32 16.06 9.96
C ASP A 79 18.82 15.83 9.71
N MET A 80 18.44 15.71 8.42
CA MET A 80 17.05 15.55 8.00
C MET A 80 16.41 14.27 8.53
N HIS A 81 17.18 13.19 8.72
CA HIS A 81 16.63 11.97 9.32
C HIS A 81 16.32 12.12 10.80
N THR A 82 17.14 12.90 11.53
CA THR A 82 16.84 13.25 12.91
C THR A 82 15.58 14.10 12.99
N LEU A 83 15.45 15.11 12.13
CA LEU A 83 14.25 15.95 12.05
C LEU A 83 13.01 15.11 11.69
N LEU A 84 13.13 14.18 10.74
CA LEU A 84 12.07 13.24 10.38
C LEU A 84 11.62 12.41 11.58
N SER A 85 12.55 11.95 12.41
CA SER A 85 12.20 11.16 13.60
C SER A 85 11.32 11.95 14.58
N TYR A 86 11.56 13.23 14.75
CA TYR A 86 10.72 14.10 15.58
C TYR A 86 9.34 14.33 14.97
N PHE A 87 9.27 14.53 13.66
CA PHE A 87 7.97 14.62 12.97
C PHE A 87 7.15 13.33 13.08
N ARG A 88 7.79 12.16 13.00
CA ARG A 88 7.12 10.86 13.19
C ARG A 88 6.55 10.69 14.61
N VAL A 89 7.24 11.23 15.63
CA VAL A 89 6.71 11.25 17.00
C VAL A 89 5.43 12.10 17.06
N LEU A 90 5.41 13.27 16.42
CA LEU A 90 4.21 14.12 16.39
C LEU A 90 3.08 13.51 15.55
N GLU A 91 3.38 12.84 14.45
CA GLU A 91 2.40 12.12 13.63
C GLU A 91 1.73 10.99 14.42
N ASN A 92 2.48 10.27 15.26
CA ASN A 92 1.90 9.25 16.15
C ASN A 92 0.97 9.85 17.22
N GLU A 93 1.23 11.10 17.65
CA GLU A 93 0.40 11.81 18.62
C GLU A 93 -0.84 12.45 17.96
N ASP A 94 -0.70 12.99 16.76
CA ASP A 94 -1.79 13.56 15.95
C ASP A 94 -1.87 12.89 14.58
N PRO A 95 -2.76 11.90 14.42
CA PRO A 95 -2.91 11.18 13.14
C PRO A 95 -3.44 12.06 12.00
N LYS A 96 -3.82 13.31 12.25
CA LYS A 96 -4.19 14.28 11.21
C LYS A 96 -2.98 14.97 10.59
N LEU A 97 -1.83 14.86 11.24
CA LEU A 97 -0.55 15.31 10.70
C LEU A 97 0.01 14.21 9.82
N HIS A 98 0.08 14.42 8.51
CA HIS A 98 0.72 13.47 7.61
C HIS A 98 2.11 13.97 7.25
N VAL A 99 3.09 13.12 7.52
CA VAL A 99 4.50 13.40 7.24
C VAL A 99 4.96 12.49 6.12
N ASP A 100 5.43 13.05 5.03
CA ASP A 100 5.98 12.31 3.88
C ASP A 100 7.47 12.61 3.72
N TRP A 101 8.26 11.56 3.46
CA TRP A 101 9.69 11.67 3.22
C TRP A 101 10.00 11.42 1.76
N ASN A 102 10.52 12.42 1.08
CA ASN A 102 10.98 12.29 -0.30
C ASN A 102 12.46 11.92 -0.32
N GLU A 103 12.76 10.64 -0.55
CA GLU A 103 14.14 10.14 -0.57
C GLU A 103 15.00 10.75 -1.70
N GLN A 104 14.40 11.07 -2.85
CA GLN A 104 15.13 11.60 -4.00
C GLN A 104 15.60 13.02 -3.77
N LEU A 105 14.79 13.83 -3.11
CA LEU A 105 15.09 15.24 -2.81
C LEU A 105 15.69 15.43 -1.41
N GLY A 106 15.61 14.42 -0.54
CA GLY A 106 16.02 14.52 0.87
C GLY A 106 15.16 15.52 1.64
N GLU A 107 13.88 15.64 1.32
CA GLU A 107 12.96 16.64 1.86
C GLU A 107 11.86 16.00 2.70
N ILE A 108 11.49 16.69 3.80
CA ILE A 108 10.32 16.34 4.61
C ILE A 108 9.16 17.23 4.18
N HIS A 109 8.04 16.59 3.83
CA HIS A 109 6.80 17.26 3.51
C HIS A 109 5.76 16.97 4.58
N VAL A 110 5.07 18.03 5.05
CA VAL A 110 4.07 17.94 6.11
C VAL A 110 2.74 18.43 5.58
N SER A 111 1.73 17.56 5.63
CA SER A 111 0.37 17.91 5.21
C SER A 111 -0.47 18.32 6.41
N ILE A 112 -1.12 19.48 6.29
CA ILE A 112 -1.88 20.15 7.35
C ILE A 112 -3.26 20.61 6.85
N MET A 113 -4.15 20.93 7.78
CA MET A 113 -5.50 21.40 7.47
C MET A 113 -5.60 22.91 7.25
N GLY A 114 -4.65 23.68 7.78
CA GLY A 114 -4.64 25.13 7.67
C GLY A 114 -3.35 25.76 8.21
N GLU A 115 -3.04 26.98 7.75
CA GLU A 115 -1.78 27.67 8.01
C GLU A 115 -1.47 27.90 9.51
N VAL A 116 -2.50 28.04 10.35
CA VAL A 116 -2.32 28.19 11.81
C VAL A 116 -1.57 27.00 12.44
N GLN A 117 -1.71 25.81 11.86
CA GLN A 117 -0.96 24.63 12.34
C GLN A 117 0.55 24.78 12.16
N LEU A 118 1.03 25.56 11.17
CA LEU A 118 2.47 25.83 11.00
C LEU A 118 3.06 26.54 12.19
N ASP A 119 2.39 27.59 12.69
CA ASP A 119 2.83 28.35 13.87
C ASP A 119 2.80 27.48 15.13
N ILE A 120 1.79 26.62 15.24
CA ILE A 120 1.69 25.63 16.31
C ILE A 120 2.86 24.64 16.25
N LEU A 121 3.15 24.09 15.07
CA LEU A 121 4.27 23.17 14.87
C LEU A 121 5.62 23.84 15.19
N LYS A 122 5.89 25.07 14.70
CA LYS A 122 7.07 25.84 15.06
C LYS A 122 7.21 25.97 16.57
N SER A 123 6.11 26.33 17.24
CA SER A 123 6.09 26.49 18.71
C SER A 123 6.32 25.14 19.44
N ILE A 124 5.77 24.05 18.95
CA ILE A 124 5.99 22.70 19.52
C ILE A 124 7.44 22.30 19.37
N PHE A 125 8.03 22.43 18.16
CA PHE A 125 9.42 22.08 17.89
C PHE A 125 10.37 22.88 18.75
N LYS A 126 10.18 24.21 18.86
CA LYS A 126 10.99 25.06 19.73
C LYS A 126 10.88 24.67 21.20
N ARG A 127 9.68 24.44 21.72
CA ARG A 127 9.44 24.16 23.14
C ARG A 127 9.84 22.74 23.55
N ARG A 128 9.64 21.75 22.66
CA ARG A 128 9.79 20.33 23.00
C ARG A 128 11.16 19.76 22.62
N PHE A 129 11.71 20.19 21.50
CA PHE A 129 12.96 19.70 20.96
C PHE A 129 14.08 20.74 20.94
N ASP A 130 13.77 22.01 21.31
CA ASP A 130 14.66 23.17 21.20
C ASP A 130 15.23 23.40 19.79
N ILE A 131 14.42 23.11 18.77
CA ILE A 131 14.76 23.23 17.36
C ILE A 131 13.89 24.33 16.73
N ASP A 132 14.52 25.22 15.96
CA ASP A 132 13.83 26.18 15.13
C ASP A 132 13.66 25.59 13.73
N ILE A 133 12.41 25.52 13.26
CA ILE A 133 12.04 25.07 11.93
C ILE A 133 11.28 26.18 11.21
N ASP A 134 11.39 26.18 9.89
CA ASP A 134 10.55 27.02 9.03
C ASP A 134 9.88 26.13 7.97
N PHE A 135 8.96 26.71 7.23
CA PHE A 135 8.22 26.00 6.18
C PHE A 135 8.35 26.79 4.89
N GLY A 136 8.72 26.11 3.81
CA GLY A 136 8.78 26.65 2.48
C GLY A 136 7.39 26.99 1.92
N GLU A 137 7.31 27.35 0.66
CA GLU A 137 6.04 27.58 0.00
C GLU A 137 5.17 26.31 0.04
N GLY A 138 3.94 26.46 0.49
CA GLY A 138 3.00 25.35 0.55
C GLY A 138 2.47 25.00 -0.82
N SER A 139 2.29 23.74 -1.10
CA SER A 139 1.61 23.23 -2.26
C SER A 139 0.21 22.71 -1.93
N ILE A 140 -0.66 22.69 -2.93
CA ILE A 140 -1.99 22.11 -2.79
C ILE A 140 -1.87 20.58 -2.95
N ALA A 141 -2.53 19.85 -2.09
CA ALA A 141 -2.59 18.39 -2.17
C ALA A 141 -3.61 17.97 -3.23
N TYR A 142 -3.19 17.98 -4.51
CA TYR A 142 -4.03 17.49 -5.60
C TYR A 142 -4.20 15.97 -5.53
N LYS A 143 -5.27 15.48 -6.14
CA LYS A 143 -5.51 14.05 -6.39
C LYS A 143 -5.89 13.85 -7.86
N GLU A 144 -5.79 12.62 -8.34
CA GLU A 144 -6.20 12.29 -9.70
C GLU A 144 -7.20 11.15 -9.73
N THR A 145 -8.10 11.17 -10.72
CA THR A 145 -9.04 10.10 -10.98
C THR A 145 -9.26 9.94 -12.48
N ILE A 146 -10.13 9.04 -12.89
CA ILE A 146 -10.46 8.77 -14.29
C ILE A 146 -11.92 9.11 -14.60
N GLU A 147 -12.20 9.53 -15.84
CA GLU A 147 -13.56 9.86 -16.29
C GLU A 147 -14.37 8.61 -16.67
N LYS A 148 -13.72 7.62 -17.29
CA LYS A 148 -14.38 6.43 -17.85
C LYS A 148 -13.63 5.17 -17.49
N THR A 149 -14.37 4.05 -17.52
CA THR A 149 -13.80 2.73 -17.35
C THR A 149 -12.78 2.42 -18.43
N VAL A 150 -11.60 1.96 -18.02
CA VAL A 150 -10.52 1.53 -18.89
C VAL A 150 -9.95 0.19 -18.45
N TYR A 151 -9.25 -0.49 -19.35
CA TYR A 151 -8.48 -1.69 -19.03
C TYR A 151 -6.99 -1.37 -19.02
N GLY A 152 -6.29 -1.97 -18.07
CA GLY A 152 -4.85 -1.87 -17.94
C GLY A 152 -4.22 -3.25 -18.02
N TYR A 153 -3.14 -3.36 -18.78
CA TYR A 153 -2.44 -4.61 -19.05
C TYR A 153 -1.00 -4.51 -18.63
N GLY A 154 -0.55 -5.49 -17.87
CA GLY A 154 0.84 -5.58 -17.43
C GLY A 154 1.39 -6.95 -17.69
N HIS A 155 2.54 -7.00 -18.35
CA HIS A 155 3.27 -8.22 -18.63
C HIS A 155 4.70 -8.10 -18.13
N TYR A 156 5.20 -9.14 -17.48
CA TYR A 156 6.55 -9.19 -16.96
C TYR A 156 7.16 -10.56 -17.19
N GLU A 157 8.04 -10.64 -18.18
CA GLU A 157 8.67 -11.87 -18.65
C GLU A 157 10.16 -11.67 -18.96
N PRO A 158 11.00 -11.29 -17.99
CA PRO A 158 12.44 -11.44 -18.16
C PRO A 158 12.82 -12.93 -18.12
N LEU A 159 14.09 -13.24 -18.41
CA LEU A 159 14.55 -14.64 -18.48
C LEU A 159 14.19 -15.42 -17.20
N ARG A 160 13.44 -16.51 -17.36
CA ARG A 160 12.94 -17.42 -16.31
C ARG A 160 11.91 -16.79 -15.34
N HIS A 161 11.27 -15.69 -15.73
CA HIS A 161 10.17 -15.08 -15.00
C HIS A 161 8.95 -14.97 -15.92
N TYR A 162 7.76 -14.95 -15.34
CA TYR A 162 6.53 -14.78 -16.13
C TYR A 162 5.37 -14.34 -15.24
N ALA A 163 4.74 -13.24 -15.57
CA ALA A 163 3.44 -12.87 -15.04
C ALA A 163 2.69 -11.97 -16.02
N GLU A 164 1.40 -12.21 -16.17
CA GLU A 164 0.49 -11.33 -16.93
C GLU A 164 -0.72 -11.00 -16.08
N VAL A 165 -1.10 -9.72 -16.03
CA VAL A 165 -2.18 -9.18 -15.21
C VAL A 165 -3.03 -8.24 -16.05
N HIS A 166 -4.34 -8.47 -16.06
CA HIS A 166 -5.34 -7.61 -16.68
C HIS A 166 -6.23 -6.99 -15.61
N LEU A 167 -6.27 -5.69 -15.56
CA LEU A 167 -7.04 -4.92 -14.60
C LEU A 167 -8.12 -4.10 -15.31
N LYS A 168 -9.25 -3.93 -14.66
CA LYS A 168 -10.31 -3.00 -15.03
C LYS A 168 -10.32 -1.87 -14.02
N LEU A 169 -10.15 -0.64 -14.49
CA LEU A 169 -10.18 0.57 -13.69
C LEU A 169 -11.53 1.26 -13.94
N GLU A 170 -12.32 1.44 -12.91
CA GLU A 170 -13.66 2.03 -12.98
C GLU A 170 -13.73 3.27 -12.09
N PRO A 171 -14.26 4.41 -12.58
CA PRO A 171 -14.47 5.58 -11.73
C PRO A 171 -15.52 5.29 -10.66
N LEU A 172 -15.34 5.84 -9.48
CA LEU A 172 -16.31 5.84 -8.37
C LEU A 172 -16.80 7.26 -8.11
N GLU A 173 -17.85 7.36 -7.30
CA GLU A 173 -18.30 8.63 -6.76
C GLU A 173 -17.22 9.30 -5.92
N ARG A 174 -17.21 10.63 -5.88
CA ARG A 174 -16.23 11.42 -5.11
C ARG A 174 -16.25 11.06 -3.63
N GLY A 175 -15.06 10.95 -3.04
CA GLY A 175 -14.86 10.59 -1.64
C GLY A 175 -14.97 9.09 -1.33
N LYS A 176 -15.10 8.22 -2.34
CA LYS A 176 -15.14 6.77 -2.13
C LYS A 176 -13.75 6.14 -2.03
N GLY A 177 -12.69 6.88 -2.38
CA GLY A 177 -11.32 6.42 -2.34
C GLY A 177 -11.02 5.26 -3.30
N LEU A 178 -9.94 4.54 -3.06
CA LEU A 178 -9.58 3.36 -3.84
C LEU A 178 -10.27 2.11 -3.29
N ARG A 179 -10.78 1.28 -4.23
CA ARG A 179 -11.35 -0.04 -3.92
C ARG A 179 -10.75 -1.09 -4.82
N PHE A 180 -10.50 -2.27 -4.26
CA PHE A 180 -9.90 -3.38 -4.98
C PHE A 180 -10.83 -4.59 -4.97
N ALA A 181 -10.90 -5.29 -6.10
CA ALA A 181 -11.76 -6.47 -6.26
C ALA A 181 -11.16 -7.45 -7.26
N THR A 182 -11.70 -8.67 -7.32
CA THR A 182 -11.41 -9.66 -8.36
C THR A 182 -12.70 -10.17 -8.97
N GLU A 183 -12.73 -10.27 -10.29
CA GLU A 183 -13.75 -10.94 -11.11
C GLU A 183 -13.11 -12.09 -11.92
N CYS A 184 -11.82 -12.39 -11.65
CA CYS A 184 -11.07 -13.43 -12.33
C CYS A 184 -11.55 -14.82 -11.89
N SER A 185 -11.79 -15.71 -12.87
CA SER A 185 -12.13 -17.11 -12.57
C SER A 185 -10.92 -17.86 -12.00
N GLU A 186 -11.16 -18.78 -11.05
CA GLU A 186 -10.14 -19.69 -10.52
C GLU A 186 -9.57 -20.62 -11.60
N ASP A 187 -10.34 -20.92 -12.64
CA ASP A 187 -9.88 -21.69 -13.80
C ASP A 187 -8.86 -20.92 -14.67
N THR A 188 -8.90 -19.58 -14.61
CA THR A 188 -7.99 -18.71 -15.37
C THR A 188 -6.72 -18.44 -14.60
N LEU A 189 -6.84 -18.13 -13.32
CA LEU A 189 -5.74 -17.86 -12.41
C LEU A 189 -6.07 -18.38 -11.02
N ASP A 190 -5.17 -19.18 -10.45
CA ASP A 190 -5.32 -19.73 -9.10
C ASP A 190 -5.59 -18.63 -8.05
N LYS A 191 -6.43 -18.94 -7.07
CA LYS A 191 -6.90 -18.02 -6.04
C LYS A 191 -5.77 -17.39 -5.20
N ASN A 192 -4.67 -18.13 -5.00
CA ASN A 192 -3.53 -17.61 -4.25
C ASN A 192 -2.84 -16.48 -5.02
N TRP A 193 -2.68 -16.64 -6.34
CA TRP A 193 -2.15 -15.58 -7.18
C TRP A 193 -3.08 -14.38 -7.24
N GLN A 194 -4.39 -14.59 -7.28
CA GLN A 194 -5.37 -13.50 -7.22
C GLN A 194 -5.24 -12.70 -5.92
N ARG A 195 -5.13 -13.38 -4.76
CA ARG A 195 -4.92 -12.73 -3.46
C ARG A 195 -3.61 -11.94 -3.42
N LEU A 196 -2.54 -12.52 -3.97
CA LEU A 196 -1.25 -11.85 -4.03
C LEU A 196 -1.32 -10.57 -4.86
N ILE A 197 -1.99 -10.60 -6.02
CA ILE A 197 -2.22 -9.40 -6.85
C ILE A 197 -3.01 -8.35 -6.07
N LEU A 198 -4.06 -8.74 -5.34
CA LEU A 198 -4.82 -7.81 -4.49
C LEU A 198 -3.96 -7.20 -3.39
N THR A 199 -3.06 -7.97 -2.78
CA THR A 199 -2.07 -7.46 -1.82
C THR A 199 -1.15 -6.43 -2.48
N HIS A 200 -0.62 -6.71 -3.68
CA HIS A 200 0.21 -5.77 -4.42
C HIS A 200 -0.53 -4.50 -4.84
N LEU A 201 -1.84 -4.57 -5.07
CA LEU A 201 -2.67 -3.39 -5.30
C LEU A 201 -2.83 -2.52 -4.04
N GLN A 202 -2.75 -3.10 -2.84
CA GLN A 202 -2.93 -2.39 -1.57
C GLN A 202 -1.63 -1.83 -0.99
N GLU A 203 -0.47 -2.44 -1.30
CA GLU A 203 0.81 -2.10 -0.68
C GLU A 203 1.42 -0.78 -1.16
N LYS A 204 0.97 -0.25 -2.31
CA LYS A 204 1.57 0.94 -2.94
C LYS A 204 0.59 2.09 -3.06
N LYS A 205 1.08 3.31 -2.82
CA LYS A 205 0.38 4.54 -3.25
C LYS A 205 0.60 4.74 -4.75
N TYR A 206 -0.46 4.61 -5.54
CA TYR A 206 -0.38 4.82 -6.98
C TYR A 206 -0.47 6.29 -7.32
N LEU A 207 0.41 6.73 -8.22
CA LEU A 207 0.48 8.09 -8.72
C LEU A 207 -0.24 8.20 -10.06
N GLY A 208 -0.93 9.31 -10.26
CA GLY A 208 -1.60 9.65 -11.50
C GLY A 208 -0.63 10.05 -12.62
N VAL A 209 -1.16 10.48 -13.73
CA VAL A 209 -0.40 10.75 -14.95
C VAL A 209 -0.40 12.23 -15.37
N LEU A 210 -1.15 13.07 -14.66
CA LEU A 210 -1.26 14.50 -14.92
C LEU A 210 -0.20 15.31 -14.17
N THR A 211 -0.18 15.17 -12.85
CA THR A 211 0.74 15.88 -11.95
C THR A 211 1.62 14.94 -11.12
N GLY A 212 1.39 13.62 -11.22
CA GLY A 212 1.99 12.65 -10.32
C GLY A 212 1.34 12.62 -8.94
N SER A 213 0.20 13.25 -8.77
CA SER A 213 -0.55 13.22 -7.52
C SER A 213 -1.19 11.86 -7.26
N PRO A 214 -1.48 11.49 -5.99
CA PRO A 214 -2.10 10.20 -5.68
C PRO A 214 -3.46 10.03 -6.36
N ILE A 215 -3.73 8.81 -6.87
CA ILE A 215 -5.04 8.49 -7.44
C ILE A 215 -6.09 8.24 -6.35
N THR A 216 -7.35 8.54 -6.66
CA THR A 216 -8.50 8.33 -5.76
C THR A 216 -9.77 8.07 -6.54
N ASP A 217 -10.84 7.69 -5.83
CA ASP A 217 -12.20 7.53 -6.35
C ASP A 217 -12.27 6.61 -7.57
N MET A 218 -11.63 5.46 -7.47
CA MET A 218 -11.71 4.42 -8.47
C MET A 218 -11.68 3.01 -7.88
N LYS A 219 -12.30 2.08 -8.60
CA LYS A 219 -12.27 0.65 -8.31
C LYS A 219 -11.33 -0.02 -9.31
N ILE A 220 -10.34 -0.74 -8.79
CA ILE A 220 -9.41 -1.54 -9.59
C ILE A 220 -9.77 -3.00 -9.39
N THR A 221 -10.20 -3.65 -10.47
CA THR A 221 -10.68 -5.03 -10.45
C THR A 221 -9.76 -5.92 -11.28
N LEU A 222 -9.27 -7.01 -10.69
CA LEU A 222 -8.56 -8.05 -11.43
C LEU A 222 -9.56 -8.82 -12.28
N VAL A 223 -9.41 -8.77 -13.61
CA VAL A 223 -10.32 -9.45 -14.55
C VAL A 223 -9.73 -10.70 -15.17
N SER A 224 -8.41 -10.74 -15.35
CA SER A 224 -7.70 -11.89 -15.87
C SER A 224 -6.22 -11.84 -15.48
N GLY A 225 -5.56 -12.99 -15.57
CA GLY A 225 -4.12 -13.08 -15.35
C GLY A 225 -3.61 -14.45 -15.73
N ARG A 226 -2.29 -14.55 -15.88
CA ARG A 226 -1.64 -15.81 -16.23
C ARG A 226 -0.34 -15.98 -15.46
N ALA A 227 -0.17 -17.19 -14.92
CA ALA A 227 1.05 -17.68 -14.31
C ALA A 227 1.68 -18.78 -15.17
N HIS A 228 2.97 -18.97 -15.05
CA HIS A 228 3.68 -20.11 -15.63
C HIS A 228 4.16 -21.04 -14.52
N LEU A 229 3.85 -22.34 -14.59
CA LEU A 229 4.11 -23.32 -13.53
C LEU A 229 5.57 -23.40 -13.03
N LYS A 230 6.54 -23.02 -13.86
CA LYS A 230 7.98 -23.10 -13.53
C LYS A 230 8.69 -21.75 -13.42
N HIS A 231 8.06 -20.69 -13.89
CA HIS A 231 8.73 -19.39 -14.09
C HIS A 231 8.01 -18.24 -13.43
N THR A 232 6.91 -18.46 -12.71
CA THR A 232 6.23 -17.40 -11.98
C THR A 232 6.65 -17.39 -10.52
N GLU A 233 7.15 -16.26 -10.09
CA GLU A 233 7.45 -15.94 -8.68
C GLU A 233 6.55 -14.80 -8.20
N GLY A 234 6.42 -14.62 -6.87
CA GLY A 234 5.55 -13.58 -6.31
C GLY A 234 5.91 -12.17 -6.76
N GLY A 235 7.21 -11.88 -6.89
CA GLY A 235 7.70 -10.59 -7.36
C GLY A 235 7.34 -10.27 -8.81
N ASP A 236 7.07 -11.28 -9.64
CA ASP A 236 6.69 -11.07 -11.04
C ASP A 236 5.28 -10.48 -11.13
N PHE A 237 4.35 -10.98 -10.31
CA PHE A 237 3.01 -10.42 -10.22
C PHE A 237 3.02 -8.98 -9.68
N ARG A 238 3.93 -8.64 -8.76
CA ARG A 238 4.13 -7.25 -8.31
C ARG A 238 4.47 -6.36 -9.50
N GLN A 239 5.46 -6.76 -10.29
CA GLN A 239 5.90 -6.01 -11.45
C GLN A 239 4.81 -5.90 -12.53
N ALA A 240 4.11 -6.99 -12.83
CA ALA A 240 3.01 -6.99 -13.79
C ALA A 240 1.82 -6.12 -13.30
N THR A 241 1.47 -6.20 -12.01
CA THR A 241 0.38 -5.42 -11.42
C THR A 241 0.64 -3.91 -11.49
N TYR A 242 1.84 -3.46 -11.12
CA TYR A 242 2.18 -2.04 -11.17
C TYR A 242 2.15 -1.50 -12.59
N ARG A 243 2.65 -2.26 -13.54
CA ARG A 243 2.60 -1.91 -14.97
C ARG A 243 1.17 -1.87 -15.49
N ALA A 244 0.33 -2.83 -15.09
CA ALA A 244 -1.08 -2.85 -15.48
C ALA A 244 -1.84 -1.62 -14.98
N VAL A 245 -1.66 -1.22 -13.72
CA VAL A 245 -2.26 0.02 -13.18
C VAL A 245 -1.76 1.22 -13.98
N ARG A 246 -0.45 1.36 -14.14
CA ARG A 246 0.13 2.52 -14.83
C ARG A 246 -0.28 2.59 -16.30
N GLN A 247 -0.30 1.48 -17.01
CA GLN A 247 -0.74 1.41 -18.40
C GLN A 247 -2.22 1.78 -18.55
N GLY A 248 -3.09 1.30 -17.63
CA GLY A 248 -4.49 1.68 -17.58
C GLY A 248 -4.69 3.19 -17.36
N LEU A 249 -3.96 3.78 -16.41
CA LEU A 249 -4.01 5.22 -16.14
C LEU A 249 -3.52 6.05 -17.34
N ARG A 250 -2.49 5.58 -18.05
CA ARG A 250 -1.97 6.25 -19.26
C ARG A 250 -2.96 6.21 -20.44
N ASN A 251 -3.81 5.20 -20.50
CA ASN A 251 -4.84 5.07 -21.52
C ASN A 251 -6.16 5.75 -21.12
N ALA A 252 -6.30 6.12 -19.85
CA ALA A 252 -7.50 6.79 -19.34
C ALA A 252 -7.48 8.28 -19.66
N LYS A 253 -8.68 8.86 -19.76
CA LYS A 253 -8.83 10.31 -19.61
C LYS A 253 -8.84 10.60 -18.12
N SER A 254 -7.69 11.06 -17.61
CA SER A 254 -7.52 11.42 -16.21
C SER A 254 -8.12 12.79 -15.91
N VAL A 255 -8.59 12.97 -14.68
CA VAL A 255 -9.19 14.19 -14.16
C VAL A 255 -8.40 14.61 -12.93
N LEU A 256 -7.93 15.85 -12.91
CA LEU A 256 -7.28 16.45 -11.76
C LEU A 256 -8.34 16.91 -10.77
N LEU A 257 -8.13 16.57 -9.50
CA LEU A 257 -8.99 16.94 -8.38
C LEU A 257 -8.24 17.86 -7.44
N GLU A 258 -8.90 18.95 -7.07
CA GLU A 258 -8.42 19.87 -6.05
C GLU A 258 -9.29 19.84 -4.79
N PRO A 259 -8.71 20.12 -3.62
CA PRO A 259 -9.49 20.22 -2.38
C PRO A 259 -10.32 21.50 -2.35
N TYR A 260 -11.50 21.41 -1.75
CA TYR A 260 -12.42 22.52 -1.53
C TYR A 260 -12.62 22.77 -0.04
N TYR A 261 -12.82 24.02 0.32
CA TYR A 261 -13.36 24.43 1.61
C TYR A 261 -14.86 24.71 1.49
N SER A 262 -15.64 24.24 2.48
CA SER A 262 -16.91 24.84 2.83
C SER A 262 -16.60 26.00 3.79
N PHE A 263 -17.03 27.20 3.47
CA PHE A 263 -16.74 28.38 4.28
C PHE A 263 -18.01 29.02 4.83
N THR A 264 -17.83 29.65 5.98
CA THR A 264 -18.79 30.58 6.58
C THR A 264 -18.05 31.90 6.81
N LEU A 265 -18.46 32.92 6.07
CA LEU A 265 -17.86 34.26 6.13
C LEU A 265 -18.86 35.24 6.76
N GLU A 266 -18.50 35.83 7.89
CA GLU A 266 -19.25 36.86 8.59
C GLU A 266 -18.57 38.20 8.39
N VAL A 267 -19.23 39.16 7.75
CA VAL A 267 -18.71 40.49 7.46
C VAL A 267 -19.76 41.57 7.75
N PRO A 268 -19.34 42.82 8.09
CA PRO A 268 -20.26 43.95 8.16
C PRO A 268 -21.02 44.17 6.85
N GLN A 269 -22.28 44.59 6.92
CA GLN A 269 -23.13 44.77 5.71
C GLN A 269 -22.48 45.64 4.64
N GLN A 270 -21.73 46.65 5.01
CA GLN A 270 -20.99 47.53 4.08
C GLN A 270 -19.90 46.81 3.28
N ASN A 271 -19.43 45.67 3.74
CA ASN A 271 -18.35 44.88 3.11
C ASN A 271 -18.84 43.69 2.30
N VAL A 272 -20.15 43.41 2.31
CA VAL A 272 -20.77 42.24 1.62
C VAL A 272 -20.47 42.25 0.13
N GLY A 273 -20.58 43.40 -0.53
CA GLY A 273 -20.33 43.49 -1.97
C GLY A 273 -18.89 43.11 -2.33
N ARG A 274 -17.92 43.56 -1.53
CA ARG A 274 -16.52 43.16 -1.69
C ARG A 274 -16.33 41.66 -1.47
N ALA A 275 -16.85 41.14 -0.38
CA ALA A 275 -16.76 39.72 -0.06
C ALA A 275 -17.31 38.81 -1.16
N ILE A 276 -18.46 39.18 -1.74
CA ILE A 276 -19.07 38.45 -2.86
C ILE A 276 -18.15 38.47 -4.09
N THR A 277 -17.61 39.65 -4.43
CA THR A 277 -16.69 39.78 -5.56
C THR A 277 -15.41 38.97 -5.36
N ASP A 278 -14.84 39.01 -4.17
CA ASP A 278 -13.64 38.23 -3.83
C ASP A 278 -13.93 36.71 -3.98
N ILE A 279 -15.03 36.21 -3.44
CA ILE A 279 -15.44 34.79 -3.56
C ILE A 279 -15.67 34.39 -5.04
N GLN A 280 -16.31 35.26 -5.83
CA GLN A 280 -16.51 35.00 -7.26
C GLN A 280 -15.19 34.91 -8.01
N ASN A 281 -14.25 35.82 -7.72
CA ASN A 281 -12.91 35.82 -8.34
C ASN A 281 -12.11 34.57 -7.97
N MET A 282 -12.34 34.01 -6.78
CA MET A 282 -11.74 32.75 -6.33
C MET A 282 -12.43 31.51 -6.93
N GLY A 283 -13.38 31.66 -7.86
CA GLY A 283 -14.13 30.51 -8.39
C GLY A 283 -15.08 29.86 -7.37
N GLY A 284 -15.38 30.55 -6.26
CA GLY A 284 -16.24 30.04 -5.22
C GLY A 284 -17.73 30.12 -5.56
N VAL A 285 -18.51 29.19 -5.00
CA VAL A 285 -19.97 29.19 -5.07
C VAL A 285 -20.52 29.50 -3.68
N PHE A 286 -21.51 30.36 -3.60
CA PHE A 286 -22.09 30.76 -2.32
C PHE A 286 -23.62 30.86 -2.37
N SER A 287 -24.25 30.68 -1.20
CA SER A 287 -25.68 30.93 -1.00
C SER A 287 -25.97 32.40 -0.83
N GLN A 288 -27.24 32.78 -0.93
CA GLN A 288 -27.68 34.14 -0.68
C GLN A 288 -27.25 34.59 0.74
N PRO A 289 -26.64 35.79 0.89
CA PRO A 289 -26.22 36.28 2.18
C PRO A 289 -27.39 36.41 3.18
N GLU A 290 -27.19 35.89 4.38
CA GLU A 290 -28.14 35.98 5.49
C GLU A 290 -27.80 37.19 6.35
N VAL A 291 -28.74 38.11 6.54
CA VAL A 291 -28.50 39.31 7.38
C VAL A 291 -28.74 38.95 8.85
N SER A 292 -27.72 39.21 9.69
CA SER A 292 -27.77 39.01 11.16
C SER A 292 -27.32 40.29 11.88
N GLY A 293 -28.25 41.17 12.19
CA GLY A 293 -27.97 42.46 12.82
C GLY A 293 -27.13 43.38 11.92
N GLU A 294 -25.98 43.81 12.37
CA GLU A 294 -25.05 44.66 11.59
C GLU A 294 -24.14 43.85 10.67
N PHE A 295 -24.20 42.53 10.74
CA PHE A 295 -23.39 41.59 9.96
C PHE A 295 -24.23 40.84 8.92
N SER A 296 -23.54 40.36 7.92
CA SER A 296 -24.08 39.39 6.94
C SER A 296 -23.20 38.14 6.96
N VAL A 297 -23.86 36.99 6.92
CA VAL A 297 -23.24 35.68 6.88
C VAL A 297 -23.38 35.13 5.46
N ILE A 298 -22.27 34.79 4.83
CA ILE A 298 -22.17 34.20 3.51
C ILE A 298 -21.64 32.77 3.70
N LYS A 299 -22.39 31.78 3.24
CA LYS A 299 -21.98 30.37 3.25
C LYS A 299 -21.75 29.91 1.84
N GLY A 300 -20.72 29.08 1.64
CA GLY A 300 -20.41 28.58 0.31
C GLY A 300 -19.27 27.58 0.29
N SER A 301 -18.78 27.32 -0.89
CA SER A 301 -17.58 26.51 -1.08
C SER A 301 -16.65 27.16 -2.11
N ALA A 302 -15.33 27.01 -1.91
CA ALA A 302 -14.34 27.56 -2.82
C ALA A 302 -13.06 26.67 -2.80
N PRO A 303 -12.26 26.72 -3.90
CA PRO A 303 -10.98 26.03 -3.97
C PRO A 303 -10.04 26.46 -2.83
N VAL A 304 -9.36 25.48 -2.23
CA VAL A 304 -8.39 25.75 -1.16
C VAL A 304 -7.24 26.63 -1.68
N ALA A 305 -6.81 26.42 -2.91
CA ALA A 305 -5.76 27.21 -3.56
C ALA A 305 -6.01 28.71 -3.48
N GLU A 306 -7.23 29.12 -3.83
CA GLU A 306 -7.63 30.52 -3.91
C GLU A 306 -7.99 31.13 -2.54
N MET A 307 -8.39 30.28 -1.59
CA MET A 307 -8.75 30.71 -0.23
C MET A 307 -7.53 30.95 0.68
N ARG A 308 -6.32 30.59 0.22
CA ARG A 308 -5.08 30.83 0.96
C ARG A 308 -4.89 32.32 1.28
N GLY A 309 -4.59 32.60 2.53
CA GLY A 309 -4.36 33.98 3.00
C GLY A 309 -5.62 34.88 2.98
N TYR A 310 -6.78 34.40 2.48
CA TYR A 310 -7.99 35.21 2.43
C TYR A 310 -8.51 35.62 3.81
N GLN A 311 -8.28 34.82 4.85
CA GLN A 311 -8.60 35.21 6.23
C GLN A 311 -7.91 36.49 6.64
N SER A 312 -6.63 36.67 6.32
CA SER A 312 -5.87 37.89 6.61
C SER A 312 -6.43 39.09 5.85
N GLN A 313 -6.88 38.88 4.59
CA GLN A 313 -7.54 39.95 3.82
C GLN A 313 -8.88 40.34 4.44
N VAL A 314 -9.70 39.35 4.86
CA VAL A 314 -10.98 39.59 5.56
C VAL A 314 -10.76 40.43 6.81
N ILE A 315 -9.80 40.06 7.66
CA ILE A 315 -9.44 40.80 8.85
C ILE A 315 -9.02 42.24 8.51
N SER A 316 -8.21 42.40 7.47
CA SER A 316 -7.72 43.71 7.03
C SER A 316 -8.85 44.66 6.59
N TYR A 317 -9.69 44.25 5.60
CA TYR A 317 -10.71 45.15 5.06
C TYR A 317 -11.92 45.34 5.99
N THR A 318 -12.15 44.41 6.92
CA THR A 318 -13.18 44.56 7.97
C THR A 318 -12.68 45.22 9.23
N LYS A 319 -11.41 45.65 9.29
CA LYS A 319 -10.77 46.24 10.47
C LYS A 319 -10.82 45.32 11.71
N GLY A 320 -10.68 44.02 11.49
CA GLY A 320 -10.61 43.03 12.54
C GLY A 320 -11.95 42.45 13.03
N VAL A 321 -13.10 42.89 12.50
CA VAL A 321 -14.41 42.39 12.95
C VAL A 321 -14.97 41.27 12.13
N GLY A 322 -14.45 41.05 10.89
CA GLY A 322 -14.86 39.94 10.02
C GLY A 322 -14.32 38.61 10.49
N LYS A 323 -15.07 37.55 10.27
CA LYS A 323 -14.69 36.16 10.59
C LYS A 323 -14.84 35.27 9.39
N LEU A 324 -13.84 34.46 9.14
CA LEU A 324 -13.87 33.39 8.14
C LEU A 324 -13.62 32.06 8.85
N ILE A 325 -14.52 31.12 8.65
CA ILE A 325 -14.41 29.75 9.14
C ILE A 325 -14.44 28.85 7.92
N CYS A 326 -13.38 28.06 7.75
CA CYS A 326 -13.26 27.08 6.66
C CYS A 326 -13.22 25.67 7.22
N THR A 327 -13.96 24.77 6.58
CA THR A 327 -13.92 23.32 6.85
C THR A 327 -13.70 22.59 5.54
N SER A 328 -12.97 21.47 5.57
CA SER A 328 -12.74 20.68 4.35
C SER A 328 -14.06 20.17 3.79
N ASP A 329 -14.27 20.33 2.47
CA ASP A 329 -15.46 19.90 1.72
C ASP A 329 -15.12 18.84 0.66
N GLY A 330 -14.03 18.11 0.88
CA GLY A 330 -13.59 17.05 -0.01
C GLY A 330 -12.90 17.57 -1.28
N TYR A 331 -12.94 16.75 -2.32
CA TYR A 331 -12.25 17.00 -3.59
C TYR A 331 -13.24 17.16 -4.73
N ARG A 332 -13.00 18.13 -5.62
CA ARG A 332 -13.78 18.37 -6.84
C ARG A 332 -12.84 18.51 -8.03
N GLU A 333 -13.38 18.56 -9.23
CA GLU A 333 -12.58 18.82 -10.44
C GLU A 333 -11.87 20.17 -10.34
N CYS A 334 -10.59 20.18 -10.69
CA CYS A 334 -9.77 21.37 -10.62
C CYS A 334 -10.27 22.42 -11.63
N HIS A 335 -10.53 23.62 -11.15
CA HIS A 335 -11.11 24.71 -11.94
C HIS A 335 -10.13 25.30 -12.97
N ASN A 336 -8.83 25.22 -12.70
CA ASN A 336 -7.76 25.77 -13.54
C ASN A 336 -6.71 24.71 -13.94
N THR A 337 -7.17 23.52 -14.29
CA THR A 337 -6.33 22.33 -14.58
C THR A 337 -5.15 22.65 -15.48
N GLU A 338 -5.33 23.41 -16.57
CA GLU A 338 -4.26 23.72 -17.53
C GLU A 338 -3.09 24.46 -16.87
N VAL A 339 -3.38 25.45 -16.03
CA VAL A 339 -2.36 26.24 -15.31
C VAL A 339 -1.58 25.35 -14.34
N VAL A 340 -2.29 24.50 -13.60
CA VAL A 340 -1.65 23.57 -12.65
C VAL A 340 -0.75 22.57 -13.38
N LEU A 341 -1.17 22.04 -14.52
CA LEU A 341 -0.35 21.12 -15.32
C LEU A 341 0.93 21.76 -15.82
N GLU A 342 0.86 23.02 -16.26
CA GLU A 342 2.05 23.78 -16.69
C GLU A 342 3.01 24.03 -15.53
N GLU A 343 2.48 24.39 -14.34
CA GLU A 343 3.27 24.63 -13.14
C GLU A 343 3.98 23.36 -12.64
N TYR A 344 3.28 22.24 -12.59
CA TYR A 344 3.85 20.96 -12.15
C TYR A 344 4.82 20.36 -13.16
N GLY A 345 4.61 20.56 -14.46
CA GLY A 345 5.49 20.10 -15.53
C GLY A 345 5.80 18.59 -15.48
N TYR A 346 4.92 17.79 -14.85
CA TYR A 346 5.13 16.36 -14.68
C TYR A 346 5.07 15.62 -16.02
N ASN A 347 6.08 14.80 -16.27
CA ASN A 347 6.14 13.97 -17.47
C ASN A 347 6.14 12.48 -17.10
N PRO A 348 5.02 11.79 -17.31
CA PRO A 348 4.87 10.38 -16.95
C PRO A 348 5.78 9.42 -17.75
N ASP A 349 6.36 9.85 -18.88
CA ASP A 349 7.32 9.04 -19.66
C ASP A 349 8.73 9.08 -19.06
N ARG A 350 9.03 10.07 -18.23
CA ARG A 350 10.31 10.19 -17.52
C ARG A 350 10.29 9.50 -16.15
N ASP A 351 9.13 9.12 -15.68
CA ASP A 351 8.96 8.41 -14.40
C ASP A 351 9.26 6.92 -14.58
N LEU A 352 10.54 6.58 -14.46
CA LEU A 352 11.02 5.20 -14.65
C LEU A 352 10.58 4.25 -13.53
N GLU A 353 10.32 4.77 -12.33
CA GLU A 353 9.84 3.97 -11.21
C GLU A 353 8.40 3.51 -11.39
N ASN A 354 7.59 4.32 -12.09
CA ASN A 354 6.20 4.01 -12.40
C ASN A 354 6.00 3.81 -13.91
N THR A 355 6.79 2.94 -14.51
CA THR A 355 6.72 2.66 -15.95
C THR A 355 5.42 1.95 -16.33
N ALA A 356 4.85 2.34 -17.48
CA ALA A 356 3.73 1.67 -18.12
C ALA A 356 4.18 0.62 -19.16
N ASP A 357 5.47 0.59 -19.48
CA ASP A 357 6.05 -0.36 -20.42
C ASP A 357 6.10 -1.76 -19.80
N SER A 358 5.87 -2.79 -20.59
CA SER A 358 5.92 -4.19 -20.16
C SER A 358 7.20 -4.86 -20.64
N VAL A 359 7.59 -5.95 -19.98
CA VAL A 359 8.78 -6.74 -20.34
C VAL A 359 8.33 -8.06 -20.93
N PHE A 360 8.76 -8.36 -22.15
CA PHE A 360 8.53 -9.61 -22.85
C PHE A 360 9.86 -10.33 -23.10
N CYS A 361 9.80 -11.64 -23.35
CA CYS A 361 10.97 -12.44 -23.65
C CYS A 361 10.95 -12.90 -25.11
N SER A 362 12.08 -12.75 -25.79
CA SER A 362 12.29 -13.33 -27.12
C SER A 362 13.70 -13.90 -27.21
N HIS A 363 13.82 -15.13 -27.68
CA HIS A 363 15.09 -15.84 -27.84
C HIS A 363 15.95 -15.87 -26.55
N GLY A 364 15.28 -15.91 -25.37
CA GLY A 364 15.95 -15.94 -24.07
C GLY A 364 16.44 -14.59 -23.55
N ALA A 365 16.09 -13.48 -24.21
CA ALA A 365 16.41 -12.13 -23.75
C ALA A 365 15.10 -11.34 -23.47
N GLY A 366 15.06 -10.69 -22.30
CA GLY A 366 13.98 -9.75 -21.98
C GLY A 366 14.12 -8.45 -22.77
N TYR A 367 13.02 -7.92 -23.29
CA TYR A 367 12.98 -6.64 -23.97
C TYR A 367 11.74 -5.84 -23.56
N ASN A 368 11.88 -4.52 -23.53
CA ASN A 368 10.79 -3.62 -23.19
C ASN A 368 9.85 -3.41 -24.38
N VAL A 369 8.55 -3.50 -24.11
CA VAL A 369 7.47 -3.19 -25.05
C VAL A 369 6.74 -1.96 -24.56
N LYS A 370 6.58 -0.97 -25.44
CA LYS A 370 5.91 0.27 -25.13
C LYS A 370 4.42 0.07 -24.86
N LEU A 371 3.87 0.86 -23.96
CA LEU A 371 2.48 0.80 -23.49
C LEU A 371 1.44 0.60 -24.61
N ASN A 372 1.62 1.24 -25.75
CA ASN A 372 0.69 1.16 -26.90
C ASN A 372 0.75 -0.18 -27.65
N GLU A 373 1.89 -0.88 -27.60
CA GLU A 373 2.11 -2.16 -28.27
C GLU A 373 1.78 -3.36 -27.36
N VAL A 374 1.67 -3.13 -26.03
CA VAL A 374 1.41 -4.19 -25.06
C VAL A 374 0.16 -5.00 -25.41
N PRO A 375 -1.01 -4.39 -25.73
CA PRO A 375 -2.25 -5.13 -26.00
C PRO A 375 -2.16 -6.11 -27.17
N ASP A 376 -1.25 -5.87 -28.13
CA ASP A 376 -1.09 -6.72 -29.31
C ASP A 376 -0.13 -7.91 -29.07
N LYS A 377 0.65 -7.87 -27.99
CA LYS A 377 1.65 -8.89 -27.65
C LYS A 377 1.25 -9.78 -26.46
N LEU A 378 0.11 -9.50 -25.82
CA LEU A 378 -0.38 -10.26 -24.68
C LEU A 378 -0.63 -11.72 -25.03
N HIS A 379 -0.37 -12.60 -24.08
CA HIS A 379 -0.66 -14.03 -24.20
C HIS A 379 -2.14 -14.36 -23.93
N ILE A 380 -2.83 -13.49 -23.19
CA ILE A 380 -4.28 -13.51 -23.00
C ILE A 380 -4.89 -12.40 -23.85
N PRO A 381 -5.90 -12.68 -24.69
CA PRO A 381 -6.56 -11.64 -25.47
C PRO A 381 -7.12 -10.53 -24.59
N PRO A 382 -6.93 -9.24 -24.96
CA PRO A 382 -7.47 -8.11 -24.23
C PRO A 382 -9.00 -8.18 -24.05
N GLU A 383 -9.50 -7.74 -22.90
CA GLU A 383 -10.93 -7.83 -22.54
C GLU A 383 -11.84 -6.98 -23.45
N ASP A 384 -11.35 -5.85 -23.91
CA ASP A 384 -12.03 -4.97 -24.88
C ASP A 384 -12.22 -5.63 -26.25
N LYS A 385 -11.27 -6.47 -26.69
CA LYS A 385 -11.35 -7.23 -27.93
C LYS A 385 -12.22 -8.49 -27.80
N ARG A 386 -12.37 -9.08 -26.58
CA ARG A 386 -13.22 -10.28 -26.36
C ARG A 386 -14.70 -10.03 -26.61
N ARG A 387 -15.21 -8.84 -26.32
CA ARG A 387 -16.63 -8.49 -26.50
C ARG A 387 -17.05 -8.34 -27.95
N GLN A 388 -16.13 -8.27 -28.90
CA GLN A 388 -16.42 -8.11 -30.34
C GLN A 388 -16.48 -9.43 -31.11
N VAL A 389 -16.18 -10.58 -30.50
CA VAL A 389 -16.19 -11.88 -31.18
C VAL A 389 -17.57 -12.52 -31.03
N PRO A 390 -18.33 -12.73 -32.12
CA PRO A 390 -19.60 -13.47 -32.08
C PRO A 390 -19.38 -14.92 -31.62
N GLN A 391 -20.34 -15.48 -30.91
CA GLN A 391 -20.32 -16.85 -30.34
C GLN A 391 -20.11 -17.99 -31.34
N SER A 392 -19.97 -17.72 -32.65
CA SER A 392 -19.79 -18.74 -33.70
C SER A 392 -18.37 -19.34 -33.83
N GLN A 393 -17.40 -18.91 -32.97
CA GLN A 393 -16.00 -19.38 -33.06
C GLN A 393 -15.60 -20.43 -32.02
N SER A 394 -16.54 -21.12 -31.38
CA SER A 394 -16.22 -22.23 -30.46
C SER A 394 -15.55 -23.43 -31.14
N TYR A 395 -15.78 -23.62 -32.44
CA TYR A 395 -15.15 -24.70 -33.20
C TYR A 395 -13.70 -24.39 -33.59
N ALA A 396 -13.36 -23.14 -33.86
CA ALA A 396 -11.99 -22.74 -34.21
C ALA A 396 -11.00 -22.88 -33.01
N ARG A 397 -11.50 -22.78 -31.77
CA ARG A 397 -10.68 -22.96 -30.55
C ARG A 397 -10.23 -24.40 -30.32
N ALA A 398 -11.03 -25.38 -30.72
CA ALA A 398 -10.65 -26.80 -30.60
C ALA A 398 -9.52 -27.16 -31.57
N GLU A 399 -9.54 -26.64 -32.80
CA GLU A 399 -8.48 -26.81 -33.78
C GLU A 399 -7.18 -26.10 -33.39
N ASP A 400 -7.25 -24.88 -32.82
CA ASP A 400 -6.08 -24.17 -32.30
C ASP A 400 -5.47 -24.84 -31.07
N PHE A 401 -6.27 -25.44 -30.20
CA PHE A 401 -5.78 -26.24 -29.08
C PHE A 401 -5.04 -27.50 -29.56
N VAL A 402 -5.59 -28.19 -30.55
CA VAL A 402 -4.95 -29.36 -31.17
C VAL A 402 -3.66 -28.97 -31.91
N ARG A 403 -3.63 -27.78 -32.54
CA ARG A 403 -2.45 -27.25 -33.24
C ARG A 403 -1.34 -26.84 -32.25
N ARG A 404 -1.69 -26.26 -31.10
CA ARG A 404 -0.72 -25.96 -30.02
C ARG A 404 -0.18 -27.23 -29.37
N ALA A 405 -1.02 -28.23 -29.14
CA ALA A 405 -0.58 -29.52 -28.64
C ALA A 405 0.36 -30.26 -29.62
N ALA A 406 0.19 -30.08 -30.95
CA ALA A 406 1.10 -30.57 -31.97
C ALA A 406 2.45 -29.80 -31.92
N SER A 407 2.41 -28.49 -31.74
CA SER A 407 3.61 -27.66 -31.57
C SER A 407 4.41 -28.02 -30.31
N ASP A 408 3.76 -28.31 -29.19
CA ASP A 408 4.42 -28.78 -27.95
C ASP A 408 5.08 -30.16 -28.16
N LYS A 409 4.52 -31.00 -29.03
CA LYS A 409 5.11 -32.29 -29.40
C LYS A 409 6.36 -32.12 -30.27
N GLU A 410 6.34 -31.19 -31.21
CA GLU A 410 7.51 -30.82 -32.02
C GLU A 410 8.62 -30.20 -31.17
N LEU A 411 8.27 -29.36 -30.23
CA LEU A 411 9.23 -28.79 -29.24
C LEU A 411 9.85 -29.87 -28.36
N MET A 412 9.07 -30.87 -27.94
CA MET A 412 9.59 -32.01 -27.19
C MET A 412 10.53 -32.87 -28.05
N GLU A 413 10.22 -33.09 -29.32
CA GLU A 413 11.09 -33.83 -30.25
C GLU A 413 12.40 -33.09 -30.55
N ILE A 414 12.36 -31.76 -30.67
CA ILE A 414 13.56 -30.91 -30.79
C ILE A 414 14.38 -30.97 -29.50
N PHE A 415 13.74 -30.93 -28.33
CA PHE A 415 14.42 -31.04 -27.04
C PHE A 415 15.09 -32.41 -26.85
N GLU A 416 14.38 -33.51 -27.19
CA GLU A 416 14.95 -34.86 -27.11
C GLU A 416 16.10 -35.06 -28.13
N ARG A 417 16.04 -34.41 -29.30
CA ARG A 417 17.10 -34.45 -30.30
C ARG A 417 18.36 -33.67 -29.89
N THR A 418 18.18 -32.63 -29.10
CA THR A 418 19.28 -31.74 -28.68
C THR A 418 19.93 -32.18 -27.37
N TYR A 419 19.17 -32.76 -26.45
CA TYR A 419 19.62 -33.10 -25.09
C TYR A 419 19.52 -34.58 -24.74
N GLY A 420 19.08 -35.44 -25.69
CA GLY A 420 18.90 -36.89 -25.51
C GLY A 420 17.55 -37.25 -24.88
N LYS A 421 17.15 -38.52 -25.05
CA LYS A 421 15.88 -39.02 -24.52
C LYS A 421 15.81 -38.92 -23.01
N ILE A 422 14.77 -38.24 -22.51
CA ILE A 422 14.45 -38.18 -21.08
C ILE A 422 13.86 -39.55 -20.70
N ASP A 423 14.58 -40.31 -19.90
CA ASP A 423 14.14 -41.60 -19.37
C ASP A 423 13.11 -41.36 -18.25
N ARG A 424 11.84 -41.21 -18.66
CA ARG A 424 10.70 -40.93 -17.75
C ARG A 424 10.44 -42.05 -16.75
N ASP A 425 10.86 -43.25 -17.05
CA ASP A 425 10.62 -44.44 -16.21
C ASP A 425 11.50 -44.48 -14.97
N LYS A 426 12.67 -43.86 -14.97
CA LYS A 426 13.52 -43.76 -13.78
C LYS A 426 13.05 -42.75 -12.72
N HIS A 427 12.35 -41.69 -13.11
CA HIS A 427 11.83 -40.73 -12.14
C HIS A 427 10.47 -41.12 -11.57
N TYR A 428 9.67 -41.93 -12.26
CA TYR A 428 8.39 -42.44 -11.75
C TYR A 428 8.52 -43.74 -10.93
N ALA A 429 9.59 -44.50 -11.11
CA ALA A 429 9.82 -45.74 -10.36
C ALA A 429 10.14 -45.55 -8.88
N MET A 430 10.54 -44.34 -8.44
CA MET A 430 10.83 -44.04 -7.04
C MET A 430 9.63 -43.65 -6.19
N ARG A 431 8.40 -43.59 -6.75
CA ARG A 431 7.18 -43.22 -5.98
C ARG A 431 5.96 -44.05 -6.34
N ARG A 432 6.08 -45.40 -6.35
CA ARG A 432 4.91 -46.27 -6.17
C ARG A 432 4.85 -46.70 -4.70
N PRO A 433 3.86 -46.25 -3.88
CA PRO A 433 3.60 -46.89 -2.61
C PRO A 433 2.99 -48.26 -2.88
N GLU A 434 3.55 -49.30 -2.27
CA GLU A 434 3.00 -50.66 -2.23
C GLU A 434 1.54 -50.61 -1.76
N LYS A 435 0.68 -51.32 -2.46
CA LYS A 435 -0.71 -51.55 -2.06
C LYS A 435 -0.72 -52.39 -0.79
N SER A 436 -0.86 -51.76 0.36
CA SER A 436 -1.22 -52.47 1.57
C SER A 436 -2.73 -52.61 1.69
N VAL A 437 -3.09 -53.81 2.09
CA VAL A 437 -4.41 -54.39 2.26
C VAL A 437 -5.33 -53.51 3.14
N LYS A 438 -6.59 -53.43 2.74
CA LYS A 438 -7.70 -52.77 3.42
C LYS A 438 -7.80 -53.17 4.90
N SER A 439 -7.64 -52.21 5.80
CA SER A 439 -8.19 -52.25 7.14
C SER A 439 -9.12 -51.06 7.35
N ALA A 440 -10.22 -51.33 8.06
CA ALA A 440 -11.37 -50.48 8.23
C ALA A 440 -11.04 -49.04 8.70
N SER A 441 -11.66 -48.07 8.03
CA SER A 441 -11.56 -46.66 8.32
C SER A 441 -12.17 -46.28 9.67
N LYS A 442 -11.34 -45.74 10.58
CA LYS A 442 -11.82 -44.85 11.65
C LYS A 442 -12.06 -43.45 11.03
N PRO A 443 -13.09 -42.73 11.49
CA PRO A 443 -13.35 -41.39 10.94
C PRO A 443 -12.18 -40.45 11.25
N LYS A 444 -11.69 -39.77 10.22
CA LYS A 444 -10.72 -38.68 10.37
C LYS A 444 -11.35 -37.56 11.17
N GLN A 445 -10.81 -37.28 12.34
CA GLN A 445 -11.03 -35.99 13.01
C GLN A 445 -10.46 -34.87 12.11
N ILE A 446 -11.32 -33.97 11.71
CA ILE A 446 -10.92 -32.74 11.01
C ILE A 446 -10.38 -31.80 12.09
N TYR A 447 -9.06 -31.68 12.20
CA TYR A 447 -8.42 -30.64 13.00
C TYR A 447 -8.55 -29.31 12.25
N SER A 448 -9.35 -28.39 12.78
CA SER A 448 -9.40 -26.99 12.35
C SER A 448 -8.37 -26.17 13.13
N GLY A 449 -7.09 -26.43 12.92
CA GLY A 449 -5.99 -25.69 13.51
C GLY A 449 -5.12 -25.07 12.44
N VAL A 450 -4.50 -23.92 12.73
CA VAL A 450 -3.49 -23.29 11.86
C VAL A 450 -2.28 -24.23 11.77
N GLU A 451 -1.86 -24.58 10.56
CA GLU A 451 -0.68 -25.41 10.31
C GLU A 451 0.56 -24.52 10.37
N TYR A 452 1.49 -24.82 11.29
CA TYR A 452 2.77 -24.11 11.39
C TYR A 452 3.88 -24.88 10.68
N LEU A 453 4.68 -24.16 9.88
CA LEU A 453 5.88 -24.69 9.24
C LEU A 453 7.12 -23.95 9.77
N LEU A 454 7.95 -24.65 10.53
CA LEU A 454 9.22 -24.15 11.04
C LEU A 454 10.34 -24.59 10.11
N VAL A 455 11.19 -23.66 9.66
CA VAL A 455 12.23 -23.91 8.67
C VAL A 455 13.59 -23.43 9.18
N ASP A 456 14.57 -24.31 9.21
CA ASP A 456 15.96 -23.93 9.43
C ASP A 456 16.57 -23.36 8.15
N GLY A 457 16.87 -22.05 8.17
CA GLY A 457 17.32 -21.31 6.99
C GLY A 457 18.68 -21.75 6.49
N TYR A 458 19.66 -21.97 7.37
CA TYR A 458 20.99 -22.36 6.95
C TYR A 458 21.08 -23.82 6.51
N ASN A 459 20.34 -24.71 7.13
CA ASN A 459 20.28 -26.11 6.67
C ASN A 459 19.76 -26.18 5.23
N ILE A 460 18.75 -25.40 4.89
CA ILE A 460 18.22 -25.35 3.51
C ILE A 460 19.23 -24.68 2.56
N ILE A 461 19.83 -23.54 2.93
CA ILE A 461 20.81 -22.85 2.09
C ILE A 461 21.96 -23.78 1.70
N PHE A 462 22.47 -24.55 2.65
CA PHE A 462 23.61 -25.44 2.39
C PHE A 462 23.22 -26.81 1.78
N SER A 463 21.93 -27.17 1.83
CA SER A 463 21.43 -28.43 1.24
C SER A 463 21.02 -28.26 -0.23
N TRP A 464 20.61 -27.09 -0.68
CA TRP A 464 20.18 -26.84 -2.04
C TRP A 464 21.32 -26.31 -2.91
N ASP A 465 21.68 -27.01 -3.97
CA ASP A 465 22.84 -26.69 -4.82
C ASP A 465 22.84 -25.24 -5.35
N GLU A 466 21.67 -24.70 -5.69
CA GLU A 466 21.56 -23.33 -6.20
C GLU A 466 21.81 -22.30 -5.11
N LEU A 467 21.24 -22.50 -3.91
CA LEU A 467 21.43 -21.61 -2.77
C LEU A 467 22.85 -21.70 -2.21
N LYS A 468 23.44 -22.90 -2.24
CA LYS A 468 24.83 -23.12 -1.84
C LYS A 468 25.82 -22.40 -2.77
N LYS A 469 25.54 -22.36 -4.08
CA LYS A 469 26.34 -21.56 -5.03
C LYS A 469 26.22 -20.06 -4.73
N ALA A 470 24.99 -19.57 -4.50
CA ALA A 470 24.76 -18.18 -4.13
C ALA A 470 25.41 -17.82 -2.78
N ALA A 471 25.43 -18.75 -1.81
CA ALA A 471 26.08 -18.54 -0.52
C ALA A 471 27.63 -18.40 -0.62
N ASN A 472 28.25 -19.02 -1.62
CA ASN A 472 29.67 -18.86 -1.90
C ASN A 472 30.01 -17.46 -2.45
N GLU A 473 29.05 -16.79 -3.10
CA GLU A 473 29.22 -15.42 -3.60
C GLU A 473 28.84 -14.40 -2.52
N SER A 474 27.67 -14.57 -1.92
CA SER A 474 27.17 -13.74 -0.81
C SER A 474 26.12 -14.49 0.01
N LEU A 475 26.33 -14.56 1.32
CA LEU A 475 25.39 -15.20 2.23
C LEU A 475 24.05 -14.44 2.29
N ASP A 476 24.08 -13.12 2.14
CA ASP A 476 22.88 -12.29 2.13
C ASP A 476 22.07 -12.49 0.83
N LEU A 477 22.75 -12.74 -0.29
CA LEU A 477 22.07 -13.12 -1.53
C LEU A 477 21.35 -14.46 -1.36
N ALA A 478 22.02 -15.47 -0.78
CA ALA A 478 21.41 -16.78 -0.54
C ALA A 478 20.21 -16.70 0.44
N ARG A 479 20.30 -15.86 1.49
CA ARG A 479 19.18 -15.60 2.42
C ARG A 479 18.00 -14.98 1.67
N SER A 480 18.24 -13.94 0.88
CA SER A 480 17.17 -13.27 0.09
C SER A 480 16.50 -14.23 -0.89
N MET A 481 17.29 -15.08 -1.55
CA MET A 481 16.73 -16.11 -2.45
C MET A 481 15.88 -17.15 -1.70
N LEU A 482 16.32 -17.59 -0.51
CA LEU A 482 15.57 -18.52 0.32
C LEU A 482 14.27 -17.90 0.83
N VAL A 483 14.33 -16.66 1.35
CA VAL A 483 13.19 -15.91 1.85
C VAL A 483 12.12 -15.77 0.75
N ASN A 484 12.51 -15.36 -0.45
CA ASN A 484 11.59 -15.24 -1.59
C ASN A 484 10.93 -16.59 -1.96
N ARG A 485 11.69 -17.69 -1.94
CA ARG A 485 11.14 -19.04 -2.21
C ARG A 485 10.16 -19.50 -1.14
N LEU A 486 10.45 -19.19 0.11
CA LEU A 486 9.56 -19.56 1.23
C LEU A 486 8.31 -18.69 1.29
N CYS A 487 8.39 -17.41 0.94
CA CYS A 487 7.21 -16.57 0.73
C CYS A 487 6.26 -17.16 -0.32
N ASN A 488 6.82 -17.63 -1.46
CA ASN A 488 6.04 -18.30 -2.50
C ASN A 488 5.44 -19.63 -2.01
N TYR A 489 6.20 -20.41 -1.25
CA TYR A 489 5.72 -21.67 -0.68
C TYR A 489 4.61 -21.46 0.35
N GLN A 490 4.73 -20.46 1.22
CA GLN A 490 3.71 -20.10 2.20
C GLN A 490 2.40 -19.68 1.51
N GLY A 491 2.50 -18.84 0.46
CA GLY A 491 1.33 -18.45 -0.35
C GLY A 491 0.61 -19.66 -0.98
N TYR A 492 1.34 -20.71 -1.33
CA TYR A 492 0.78 -21.96 -1.86
C TYR A 492 0.14 -22.82 -0.78
N LYS A 493 0.80 -22.97 0.39
CA LYS A 493 0.38 -23.91 1.45
C LYS A 493 -0.62 -23.31 2.43
N GLN A 494 -0.68 -21.99 2.55
CA GLN A 494 -1.51 -21.27 3.54
C GLN A 494 -1.23 -21.70 5.00
N CYS A 495 0.02 -21.99 5.33
CA CYS A 495 0.48 -22.29 6.67
C CYS A 495 1.17 -21.07 7.27
N GLU A 496 1.22 -20.97 8.59
CA GLU A 496 2.10 -20.01 9.29
C GLU A 496 3.55 -20.46 9.13
N LEU A 497 4.37 -19.70 8.37
CA LEU A 497 5.75 -20.07 8.10
C LEU A 497 6.72 -19.21 8.91
N ILE A 498 7.55 -19.88 9.69
CA ILE A 498 8.59 -19.26 10.51
C ILE A 498 9.95 -19.77 10.03
N LEU A 499 10.73 -18.85 9.44
CA LEU A 499 12.09 -19.11 8.98
C LEU A 499 13.07 -18.71 10.09
N VAL A 500 13.92 -19.65 10.53
CA VAL A 500 14.86 -19.44 11.62
C VAL A 500 16.29 -19.40 11.08
N PHE A 501 17.05 -18.37 11.46
CA PHE A 501 18.47 -18.25 11.20
C PHE A 501 19.26 -18.20 12.51
N ASP A 502 20.39 -18.88 12.55
CA ASP A 502 21.36 -18.72 13.65
C ASP A 502 21.95 -17.30 13.65
N ALA A 503 22.06 -16.70 14.83
CA ALA A 503 22.66 -15.37 15.02
C ALA A 503 24.20 -15.42 14.84
N TYR A 504 24.65 -15.57 13.62
CA TYR A 504 26.08 -15.58 13.28
C TYR A 504 26.62 -14.17 13.08
N LYS A 505 26.72 -13.36 14.13
CA LYS A 505 27.31 -11.98 14.17
C LYS A 505 26.40 -10.86 14.69
N VAL A 506 25.26 -11.11 15.28
CA VAL A 506 24.50 -10.05 15.94
C VAL A 506 24.96 -9.99 17.40
N LYS A 507 25.57 -8.86 17.78
CA LYS A 507 26.04 -8.59 19.16
C LYS A 507 24.89 -8.17 20.10
N GLU A 508 23.65 -8.45 19.75
CA GLU A 508 22.49 -8.10 20.55
C GLU A 508 22.00 -9.28 21.39
N GLN A 509 21.77 -9.03 22.67
CA GLN A 509 21.34 -10.05 23.65
C GLN A 509 19.88 -10.50 23.49
N GLU A 510 19.14 -9.93 22.53
CA GLU A 510 17.72 -10.22 22.32
C GLU A 510 17.47 -10.88 20.96
N ARG A 511 16.40 -11.69 20.87
CA ARG A 511 15.93 -12.25 19.61
C ARG A 511 15.37 -11.14 18.75
N VAL A 512 15.73 -11.17 17.47
CA VAL A 512 15.11 -10.29 16.47
C VAL A 512 14.09 -11.11 15.69
N VAL A 513 12.86 -10.64 15.64
CA VAL A 513 11.79 -11.23 14.82
C VAL A 513 11.41 -10.17 13.79
N GLU A 514 11.63 -10.50 12.54
CA GLU A 514 11.28 -9.66 11.39
C GLU A 514 10.13 -10.31 10.63
N ASN A 515 9.08 -9.56 10.35
CA ASN A 515 8.02 -10.01 9.46
C ASN A 515 8.38 -9.57 8.04
N TYR A 516 8.64 -10.55 7.19
CA TYR A 516 8.95 -10.30 5.79
C TYR A 516 7.80 -10.84 4.92
N HIS A 517 6.97 -9.92 4.41
CA HIS A 517 5.75 -10.24 3.66
C HIS A 517 4.80 -11.17 4.43
N ASN A 518 4.70 -12.41 4.00
CA ASN A 518 3.80 -13.45 4.54
C ASN A 518 4.51 -14.49 5.40
N ILE A 519 5.77 -14.28 5.74
CA ILE A 519 6.56 -15.17 6.60
C ILE A 519 7.20 -14.39 7.75
N SER A 520 7.42 -15.08 8.88
CA SER A 520 8.17 -14.55 10.01
C SER A 520 9.60 -15.06 9.97
N ILE A 521 10.58 -14.15 10.03
CA ILE A 521 12.01 -14.48 10.07
C ILE A 521 12.49 -14.27 11.51
N VAL A 522 13.08 -15.28 12.10
CA VAL A 522 13.60 -15.26 13.46
C VAL A 522 15.10 -15.43 13.43
N TYR A 523 15.83 -14.49 14.02
CA TYR A 523 17.26 -14.62 14.34
C TYR A 523 17.40 -15.06 15.80
N THR A 524 18.09 -16.19 16.03
CA THR A 524 18.26 -16.74 17.38
C THR A 524 19.18 -15.86 18.24
N LYS A 525 19.18 -16.10 19.57
CA LYS A 525 20.12 -15.43 20.48
C LYS A 525 21.53 -15.98 20.30
N GLU A 526 22.53 -15.22 20.75
CA GLU A 526 23.88 -15.75 20.94
C GLU A 526 23.85 -17.00 21.83
N ALA A 527 24.42 -18.12 21.37
CA ALA A 527 24.37 -19.47 21.99
C ALA A 527 23.04 -20.25 21.87
N GLU A 528 22.05 -19.79 21.11
CA GLU A 528 20.85 -20.59 20.76
C GLU A 528 20.92 -20.99 19.29
N THR A 529 20.87 -22.29 18.97
CA THR A 529 20.83 -22.77 17.58
C THR A 529 19.41 -22.75 17.03
N ALA A 530 19.28 -22.68 15.69
CA ALA A 530 18.00 -22.76 14.99
C ALA A 530 17.25 -24.06 15.37
N ASP A 531 17.95 -25.20 15.44
CA ASP A 531 17.38 -26.48 15.86
C ASP A 531 16.77 -26.39 17.26
N THR A 532 17.49 -25.84 18.23
CA THR A 532 16.99 -25.69 19.62
C THR A 532 15.75 -24.78 19.69
N TYR A 533 15.73 -23.72 18.88
CA TYR A 533 14.56 -22.84 18.80
C TYR A 533 13.35 -23.56 18.20
N ILE A 534 13.55 -24.30 17.11
CA ILE A 534 12.51 -25.04 16.38
C ILE A 534 11.92 -26.13 17.30
N GLU A 535 12.75 -26.93 17.96
CA GLU A 535 12.31 -27.97 18.87
C GLU A 535 11.46 -27.40 20.02
N ARG A 536 11.91 -26.33 20.66
CA ARG A 536 11.20 -25.69 21.76
C ARG A 536 9.86 -25.11 21.29
N THR A 537 9.83 -24.46 20.12
CA THR A 537 8.60 -23.88 19.56
C THR A 537 7.59 -24.98 19.19
N ALA A 538 8.06 -26.07 18.62
CA ALA A 538 7.23 -27.22 18.28
C ALA A 538 6.64 -27.89 19.54
N GLN A 539 7.42 -28.00 20.62
CA GLN A 539 6.94 -28.55 21.91
C GLN A 539 5.90 -27.64 22.57
N SER A 540 6.14 -26.33 22.63
CA SER A 540 5.19 -25.37 23.21
C SER A 540 3.87 -25.29 22.43
N SER A 541 3.91 -25.44 21.11
CA SER A 541 2.71 -25.51 20.28
C SER A 541 1.92 -26.82 20.47
N ALA A 542 2.61 -27.95 20.73
CA ALA A 542 1.98 -29.25 21.04
C ALA A 542 1.30 -29.27 22.41
N GLU A 543 1.78 -28.50 23.38
CA GLU A 543 1.15 -28.37 24.73
C GLU A 543 -0.08 -27.45 24.69
N SER A 544 -0.17 -26.50 23.75
CA SER A 544 -1.34 -25.61 23.57
C SER A 544 -2.53 -26.31 22.88
N ILE A 545 -2.34 -27.52 22.35
CA ILE A 545 -3.36 -28.30 21.62
C ILE A 545 -3.94 -29.44 22.54
N ARG A 546 -3.47 -29.54 23.78
CA ARG A 546 -4.08 -30.36 24.80
C ARG A 546 -4.93 -29.48 25.72
#